data_3e6ff4242bf278983bc2f6572a9de503
#
_entry.id   3e6ff4242bf278983bc2f6572a9de503
#
_cell.length_a   1.000
_cell.length_b   1.000
_cell.length_c   1.000
_cell.angle_alpha   90.00
_cell.angle_beta   90.00
_cell.angle_gamma   90.00
#
_symmetry.space_group_name_H-M   'P 1'
#
loop_
_entity.id
_entity.type
_entity.pdbx_description
1 polymer ?
#
loop_
_entity_poly.entity_id
_entity_poly.type
_entity_poly.pdbx_seq_one_letter_code
_entity_poly.pdbx_strand_id
1 'polypeptide(L)'
;MPVTTFTFGQDDNNIGKKTTRFKGETGRTYLVSFVSFTDYGEDGLPAEDASPAFASAHRIYKAGVGNVIVDDTNKSEMESLLKKESRHYVGTVLCVWPTDRQGELDVESFKKGKGYKIMPWILSATRYPDLARCHKKFPFPKHDLSMTCSDGQYQSFTMVSDPKCCLRMYLDSKNEVFQKVGSSIVAEARKVFDKIGREFGREMTIDDVREALGEEVSSPTSSVSSEQMESMLDDLEI
;
A
#
# COMPACT_ATOMS: atom_id res chain seq x y z
N MET A 1 -4.69 12.72 1.24
CA MET A 1 -4.22 12.35 2.58
C MET A 1 -2.74 12.65 2.61
N PRO A 2 -2.21 13.37 3.58
CA PRO A 2 -0.78 13.55 3.67
C PRO A 2 -0.16 12.18 3.96
N VAL A 3 0.83 11.80 3.16
CA VAL A 3 1.69 10.66 3.43
C VAL A 3 2.35 10.94 4.79
N THR A 4 2.17 10.04 5.75
CA THR A 4 2.73 10.24 7.09
C THR A 4 4.24 10.21 6.99
N THR A 5 4.90 11.32 7.27
CA THR A 5 6.36 11.47 7.31
C THR A 5 6.94 10.57 8.40
N PHE A 6 7.92 9.74 8.05
CA PHE A 6 8.71 8.96 9.01
C PHE A 6 10.03 9.65 9.28
N THR A 7 10.34 9.86 10.55
CA THR A 7 11.66 10.30 11.00
C THR A 7 12.58 9.07 11.10
N PHE A 8 13.75 9.14 10.47
CA PHE A 8 14.83 8.15 10.66
C PHE A 8 15.13 7.99 12.15
N GLY A 9 15.13 6.75 12.67
CA GLY A 9 15.68 6.45 13.99
C GLY A 9 14.75 5.86 15.04
N GLN A 10 13.45 5.62 14.77
CA GLN A 10 12.55 5.08 15.80
C GLN A 10 12.06 3.62 15.60
N ASP A 11 12.38 2.95 14.49
CA ASP A 11 11.86 1.61 14.20
C ASP A 11 12.89 0.61 13.64
N ASP A 12 14.15 0.66 14.07
CA ASP A 12 15.19 -0.28 13.62
C ASP A 12 14.89 -1.75 13.94
N ASN A 13 13.95 -2.03 14.83
CA ASN A 13 13.54 -3.39 15.20
C ASN A 13 12.51 -4.03 14.24
N ASN A 14 12.03 -3.32 13.23
CA ASN A 14 11.02 -3.81 12.28
C ASN A 14 11.50 -3.95 10.81
N ILE A 15 12.79 -3.70 10.55
CA ILE A 15 13.40 -3.77 9.21
C ILE A 15 13.40 -5.19 8.62
N GLY A 16 13.12 -6.22 9.44
CA GLY A 16 13.13 -7.62 9.01
C GLY A 16 11.78 -8.24 8.63
N LYS A 17 10.65 -7.65 8.97
CA LYS A 17 9.33 -8.17 8.56
C LYS A 17 8.91 -7.53 7.25
N LYS A 18 9.29 -8.16 6.13
CA LYS A 18 8.69 -7.87 4.82
C LYS A 18 7.19 -7.98 4.95
N THR A 19 6.47 -6.86 4.93
CA THR A 19 5.03 -6.87 4.74
C THR A 19 4.80 -7.57 3.42
N THR A 20 4.19 -8.76 3.46
CA THR A 20 4.07 -9.58 2.25
C THR A 20 2.92 -9.01 1.46
N ARG A 21 3.21 -8.21 0.44
CA ARG A 21 2.19 -7.71 -0.50
C ARG A 21 1.51 -8.89 -1.18
N PHE A 22 0.24 -8.73 -1.47
CA PHE A 22 -0.43 -9.69 -2.32
C PHE A 22 0.23 -9.74 -3.70
N LYS A 23 0.72 -10.91 -4.05
CA LYS A 23 1.27 -11.25 -5.36
C LYS A 23 0.70 -12.61 -5.74
N GLY A 24 -0.08 -12.65 -6.80
CA GLY A 24 -0.65 -13.91 -7.27
C GLY A 24 0.40 -14.78 -7.98
N GLU A 25 0.31 -16.07 -7.79
CA GLU A 25 1.08 -17.06 -8.58
C GLU A 25 0.41 -17.27 -9.95
N THR A 26 1.20 -17.36 -10.99
CA THR A 26 0.69 -17.60 -12.36
C THR A 26 -0.17 -18.86 -12.42
N GLY A 27 -1.36 -18.73 -13.00
CA GLY A 27 -2.30 -19.84 -13.16
C GLY A 27 -3.01 -20.26 -11.87
N ARG A 28 -2.90 -19.47 -10.80
CA ARG A 28 -3.64 -19.68 -9.56
C ARG A 28 -4.78 -18.68 -9.44
N THR A 29 -5.92 -19.16 -8.99
CA THR A 29 -7.08 -18.35 -8.63
C THR A 29 -7.12 -18.12 -7.13
N TYR A 30 -7.45 -16.89 -6.74
CA TYR A 30 -7.59 -16.47 -5.34
C TYR A 30 -8.99 -15.93 -5.13
N LEU A 31 -9.61 -16.30 -4.02
CA LEU A 31 -10.82 -15.66 -3.55
C LEU A 31 -10.43 -14.55 -2.58
N VAL A 32 -10.86 -13.32 -2.85
CA VAL A 32 -10.48 -12.16 -2.04
C VAL A 32 -11.67 -11.27 -1.72
N SER A 33 -11.70 -10.73 -0.49
CA SER A 33 -12.60 -9.65 -0.10
C SER A 33 -11.82 -8.35 0.02
N PHE A 34 -12.42 -7.22 -0.38
CA PHE A 34 -11.96 -5.91 0.08
C PHE A 34 -12.31 -5.75 1.55
N VAL A 35 -11.35 -5.29 2.37
CA VAL A 35 -11.52 -5.22 3.83
C VAL A 35 -11.13 -3.86 4.42
N SER A 36 -10.74 -2.89 3.59
CA SER A 36 -10.60 -1.48 3.96
C SER A 36 -11.63 -0.65 3.21
N PHE A 37 -12.34 0.22 3.93
CA PHE A 37 -13.46 0.99 3.41
C PHE A 37 -13.33 2.46 3.80
N THR A 38 -14.08 3.34 3.12
CA THR A 38 -14.09 4.78 3.41
C THR A 38 -14.96 5.10 4.63
N ASP A 39 -16.03 4.30 4.83
CA ASP A 39 -17.04 4.56 5.83
C ASP A 39 -17.23 3.36 6.75
N TYR A 40 -17.28 3.66 8.06
CA TYR A 40 -17.53 2.68 9.12
C TYR A 40 -18.61 3.21 10.04
N GLY A 41 -19.48 2.31 10.48
CA GLY A 41 -20.48 2.59 11.49
C GLY A 41 -19.86 2.86 12.87
N GLU A 42 -20.70 3.23 13.83
CA GLU A 42 -20.29 3.43 15.24
C GLU A 42 -19.68 2.18 15.88
N ASP A 43 -20.10 1.02 15.41
CA ASP A 43 -19.56 -0.31 15.80
C ASP A 43 -18.17 -0.60 15.17
N GLY A 44 -17.66 0.30 14.31
CA GLY A 44 -16.40 0.15 13.62
C GLY A 44 -16.44 -0.84 12.45
N LEU A 45 -17.61 -1.32 12.06
CA LEU A 45 -17.81 -2.20 10.92
C LEU A 45 -18.16 -1.42 9.65
N PRO A 46 -17.82 -1.95 8.46
CA PRO A 46 -18.14 -1.26 7.21
C PRO A 46 -19.64 -1.26 6.95
N ALA A 47 -20.19 -0.13 6.54
CA ALA A 47 -21.54 -0.05 6.03
C ALA A 47 -21.73 -0.98 4.81
N GLU A 48 -22.96 -1.41 4.55
CA GLU A 48 -23.24 -2.32 3.43
C GLU A 48 -22.95 -1.73 2.05
N ASP A 49 -23.02 -0.42 1.94
CA ASP A 49 -22.77 0.38 0.74
C ASP A 49 -21.44 1.14 0.78
N ALA A 50 -20.62 0.90 1.81
CA ALA A 50 -19.32 1.54 1.94
C ALA A 50 -18.45 1.28 0.71
N SER A 51 -17.78 2.32 0.23
CA SER A 51 -16.81 2.19 -0.85
C SER A 51 -15.47 1.65 -0.33
N PRO A 52 -14.76 0.81 -1.10
CA PRO A 52 -13.41 0.43 -0.74
C PRO A 52 -12.50 1.65 -0.63
N ALA A 53 -11.65 1.66 0.39
CA ALA A 53 -10.65 2.70 0.57
C ALA A 53 -9.42 2.40 -0.30
N PHE A 54 -8.91 3.44 -0.98
CA PHE A 54 -7.69 3.39 -1.74
C PHE A 54 -6.76 4.54 -1.33
N ALA A 55 -5.48 4.22 -1.19
CA ALA A 55 -4.41 5.20 -1.18
C ALA A 55 -3.77 5.27 -2.56
N SER A 56 -3.08 6.37 -2.87
CA SER A 56 -2.36 6.49 -4.13
C SER A 56 -1.01 7.19 -3.96
N ALA A 57 -0.07 6.87 -4.83
CA ALA A 57 1.22 7.54 -4.89
C ALA A 57 1.82 7.46 -6.30
N HIS A 58 2.59 8.47 -6.67
CA HIS A 58 3.52 8.40 -7.79
C HIS A 58 4.84 7.82 -7.31
N ARG A 59 5.43 6.91 -8.06
CA ARG A 59 6.74 6.34 -7.72
C ARG A 59 7.60 6.06 -8.95
N ILE A 60 8.91 6.07 -8.73
CA ILE A 60 9.92 5.67 -9.71
C ILE A 60 10.64 4.43 -9.16
N TYR A 61 10.80 3.41 -9.99
CA TYR A 61 11.67 2.28 -9.65
C TYR A 61 13.01 2.43 -10.33
N LYS A 62 14.10 2.39 -9.57
CA LYS A 62 15.48 2.37 -10.06
C LYS A 62 16.23 1.21 -9.43
N ALA A 63 16.90 0.41 -10.25
CA ALA A 63 17.79 -0.64 -9.75
C ALA A 63 18.90 -0.03 -8.88
N GLY A 64 19.20 -0.65 -7.74
CA GLY A 64 20.13 -0.12 -6.75
C GLY A 64 19.50 0.83 -5.72
N VAL A 65 18.50 1.63 -6.11
CA VAL A 65 17.80 2.57 -5.21
C VAL A 65 16.48 1.98 -4.68
N GLY A 66 15.75 1.28 -5.54
CA GLY A 66 14.44 0.71 -5.21
C GLY A 66 13.27 1.55 -5.73
N ASN A 67 12.12 1.49 -5.02
CA ASN A 67 10.97 2.34 -5.31
C ASN A 67 11.07 3.64 -4.50
N VAL A 68 11.10 4.78 -5.20
CA VAL A 68 11.11 6.13 -4.62
C VAL A 68 9.75 6.77 -4.84
N ILE A 69 9.12 7.24 -3.76
CA ILE A 69 7.87 8.00 -3.84
C ILE A 69 8.22 9.42 -4.28
N VAL A 70 7.42 9.96 -5.19
CA VAL A 70 7.56 11.33 -5.68
C VAL A 70 6.23 12.05 -5.55
N ASP A 71 6.30 13.34 -5.30
CA ASP A 71 5.16 14.26 -5.24
C ASP A 71 5.32 15.39 -6.25
N ASP A 72 4.35 16.30 -6.30
CA ASP A 72 4.35 17.37 -7.27
C ASP A 72 5.53 18.36 -7.10
N THR A 73 6.16 18.39 -5.92
CA THR A 73 7.27 19.31 -5.61
C THR A 73 8.62 18.78 -6.08
N ASN A 74 8.83 17.46 -6.03
CA ASN A 74 10.12 16.84 -6.33
C ASN A 74 10.11 15.98 -7.61
N LYS A 75 8.95 15.75 -8.21
CA LYS A 75 8.74 14.81 -9.32
C LYS A 75 9.69 15.09 -10.50
N SER A 76 9.72 16.33 -10.99
CA SER A 76 10.51 16.68 -12.17
C SER A 76 12.02 16.46 -11.96
N GLU A 77 12.54 16.83 -10.81
CA GLU A 77 13.94 16.66 -10.46
C GLU A 77 14.28 15.19 -10.25
N MET A 78 13.43 14.44 -9.56
CA MET A 78 13.58 13.00 -9.36
C MET A 78 13.55 12.22 -10.67
N GLU A 79 12.62 12.54 -11.58
CA GLU A 79 12.55 11.93 -12.91
C GLU A 79 13.82 12.17 -13.72
N SER A 80 14.36 13.39 -13.66
CA SER A 80 15.62 13.77 -14.30
C SER A 80 16.81 13.01 -13.71
N LEU A 81 16.93 12.99 -12.38
CA LEU A 81 18.03 12.34 -11.66
C LEU A 81 18.03 10.81 -11.86
N LEU A 82 16.87 10.18 -11.76
CA LEU A 82 16.72 8.74 -11.95
C LEU A 82 16.65 8.33 -13.41
N LYS A 83 16.55 9.29 -14.34
CA LYS A 83 16.39 9.08 -15.80
C LYS A 83 15.22 8.16 -16.10
N LYS A 84 14.08 8.38 -15.43
CA LYS A 84 12.90 7.52 -15.53
C LYS A 84 11.63 8.27 -15.09
N GLU A 85 10.57 8.12 -15.87
CA GLU A 85 9.25 8.67 -15.55
C GLU A 85 8.61 7.98 -14.33
N SER A 86 7.94 8.77 -13.54
CA SER A 86 7.13 8.26 -12.44
C SER A 86 5.86 7.59 -12.95
N ARG A 87 5.37 6.61 -12.21
CA ARG A 87 4.11 5.93 -12.50
C ARG A 87 3.18 6.05 -11.32
N HIS A 88 1.91 6.25 -11.62
CA HIS A 88 0.86 6.32 -10.62
C HIS A 88 0.39 4.92 -10.23
N TYR A 89 0.32 4.68 -8.92
CA TYR A 89 -0.15 3.44 -8.33
C TYR A 89 -1.25 3.72 -7.32
N VAL A 90 -2.13 2.74 -7.16
CA VAL A 90 -3.15 2.73 -6.11
C VAL A 90 -2.96 1.49 -5.24
N GLY A 91 -3.35 1.61 -3.98
CA GLY A 91 -3.20 0.56 -3.00
C GLY A 91 -4.43 0.42 -2.11
N THR A 92 -4.76 -0.82 -1.76
CA THR A 92 -5.85 -1.17 -0.86
C THR A 92 -5.45 -2.40 -0.04
N VAL A 93 -6.31 -2.85 0.86
CA VAL A 93 -6.10 -4.07 1.63
C VAL A 93 -7.11 -5.14 1.25
N LEU A 94 -6.60 -6.32 1.01
CA LEU A 94 -7.40 -7.51 0.71
C LEU A 94 -7.32 -8.51 1.85
N CYS A 95 -8.43 -9.19 2.13
CA CYS A 95 -8.43 -10.46 2.82
C CYS A 95 -8.39 -11.57 1.75
N VAL A 96 -7.31 -12.32 1.73
CA VAL A 96 -7.13 -13.48 0.85
C VAL A 96 -7.58 -14.71 1.61
N TRP A 97 -8.65 -15.34 1.12
CA TRP A 97 -9.24 -16.50 1.77
C TRP A 97 -8.44 -17.77 1.49
N PRO A 98 -8.50 -18.76 2.39
CA PRO A 98 -7.90 -20.07 2.14
C PRO A 98 -8.66 -20.76 1.00
N THR A 99 -7.94 -21.00 -0.10
CA THR A 99 -8.47 -21.64 -1.29
C THR A 99 -7.49 -22.69 -1.81
N ASP A 100 -8.00 -23.64 -2.54
CA ASP A 100 -7.17 -24.48 -3.39
C ASP A 100 -6.58 -23.69 -4.58
N ARG A 101 -5.93 -24.38 -5.52
CA ARG A 101 -5.29 -23.73 -6.67
C ARG A 101 -6.32 -23.18 -7.67
N GLN A 102 -7.50 -23.73 -7.73
CA GLN A 102 -8.61 -23.34 -8.60
C GLN A 102 -9.42 -22.18 -8.03
N GLY A 103 -9.21 -21.83 -6.77
CA GLY A 103 -9.92 -20.75 -6.09
C GLY A 103 -11.14 -21.23 -5.28
N GLU A 104 -11.34 -22.54 -5.16
CA GLU A 104 -12.39 -23.09 -4.33
C GLU A 104 -12.06 -22.90 -2.84
N LEU A 105 -13.02 -22.37 -2.08
CA LEU A 105 -12.85 -22.06 -0.65
C LEU A 105 -12.60 -23.33 0.17
N ASP A 106 -11.54 -23.34 0.96
CA ASP A 106 -11.34 -24.35 2.01
C ASP A 106 -12.33 -24.09 3.16
N VAL A 107 -13.46 -24.76 3.07
CA VAL A 107 -14.59 -24.59 4.01
C VAL A 107 -14.22 -24.97 5.44
N GLU A 108 -13.31 -25.95 5.62
CA GLU A 108 -12.89 -26.37 6.96
C GLU A 108 -12.03 -25.30 7.65
N SER A 109 -11.06 -24.72 6.94
CA SER A 109 -10.27 -23.60 7.45
C SER A 109 -11.13 -22.36 7.67
N PHE A 110 -12.05 -22.08 6.74
CA PHE A 110 -12.99 -20.97 6.87
C PHE A 110 -13.86 -21.11 8.13
N LYS A 111 -14.52 -22.25 8.34
CA LYS A 111 -15.34 -22.48 9.54
C LYS A 111 -14.58 -22.36 10.85
N LYS A 112 -13.27 -22.61 10.84
CA LYS A 112 -12.38 -22.45 11.99
C LYS A 112 -11.88 -21.01 12.18
N GLY A 113 -12.22 -20.08 11.29
CA GLY A 113 -11.70 -18.72 11.30
C GLY A 113 -10.18 -18.64 11.09
N LYS A 114 -9.62 -19.54 10.25
CA LYS A 114 -8.17 -19.69 10.05
C LYS A 114 -7.81 -19.71 8.57
N GLY A 115 -6.51 -19.53 8.29
CA GLY A 115 -5.97 -19.68 6.94
C GLY A 115 -6.15 -18.47 6.03
N TYR A 116 -6.92 -17.45 6.42
CA TYR A 116 -6.99 -16.19 5.70
C TYR A 116 -5.71 -15.35 5.94
N LYS A 117 -5.44 -14.42 5.02
CA LYS A 117 -4.33 -13.47 5.14
C LYS A 117 -4.80 -12.08 4.78
N ILE A 118 -4.47 -11.11 5.63
CA ILE A 118 -4.74 -9.70 5.36
C ILE A 118 -3.48 -9.12 4.74
N MET A 119 -3.60 -8.61 3.52
CA MET A 119 -2.45 -8.23 2.71
C MET A 119 -2.68 -6.92 1.97
N PRO A 120 -1.72 -5.99 1.97
CA PRO A 120 -1.75 -4.84 1.09
C PRO A 120 -1.61 -5.30 -0.38
N TRP A 121 -2.38 -4.67 -1.25
CA TRP A 121 -2.33 -4.87 -2.69
C TRP A 121 -2.07 -3.56 -3.41
N ILE A 122 -0.96 -3.49 -4.13
CA ILE A 122 -0.54 -2.32 -4.90
C ILE A 122 -0.63 -2.66 -6.38
N LEU A 123 -1.36 -1.85 -7.12
CA LEU A 123 -1.57 -2.03 -8.56
C LEU A 123 -1.36 -0.70 -9.31
N SER A 124 -1.10 -0.78 -10.61
CA SER A 124 -1.05 0.41 -11.46
C SER A 124 -2.41 1.11 -11.45
N ALA A 125 -2.41 2.44 -11.37
CA ALA A 125 -3.63 3.23 -11.43
C ALA A 125 -4.43 3.02 -12.74
N THR A 126 -3.79 2.51 -13.79
CA THR A 126 -4.47 2.12 -15.04
C THR A 126 -5.48 1.00 -14.86
N ARG A 127 -5.37 0.21 -13.78
CA ARG A 127 -6.31 -0.87 -13.43
C ARG A 127 -7.47 -0.40 -12.55
N TYR A 128 -7.35 0.76 -11.95
CA TYR A 128 -8.41 1.29 -11.09
C TYR A 128 -9.79 1.43 -11.77
N PRO A 129 -9.88 1.90 -13.04
CA PRO A 129 -11.17 1.97 -13.73
C PRO A 129 -11.87 0.61 -13.87
N ASP A 130 -11.12 -0.48 -14.04
CA ASP A 130 -11.70 -1.84 -14.13
C ASP A 130 -12.28 -2.26 -12.78
N LEU A 131 -11.58 -1.98 -11.68
CA LEU A 131 -12.08 -2.21 -10.32
C LEU A 131 -13.32 -1.36 -10.02
N ALA A 132 -13.31 -0.07 -10.37
CA ALA A 132 -14.42 0.82 -10.16
C ALA A 132 -15.67 0.36 -10.94
N ARG A 133 -15.49 -0.11 -12.18
CA ARG A 133 -16.56 -0.68 -12.99
C ARG A 133 -17.12 -1.97 -12.40
N CYS A 134 -16.23 -2.84 -11.88
CA CYS A 134 -16.63 -4.06 -11.21
C CYS A 134 -17.43 -3.73 -9.94
N HIS A 135 -16.92 -2.83 -9.09
CA HIS A 135 -17.60 -2.38 -7.88
C HIS A 135 -18.99 -1.77 -8.15
N LYS A 136 -19.11 -0.94 -9.20
CA LYS A 136 -20.39 -0.35 -9.57
C LYS A 136 -21.46 -1.40 -9.90
N LYS A 137 -21.04 -2.53 -10.50
CA LYS A 137 -21.93 -3.63 -10.86
C LYS A 137 -22.14 -4.62 -9.71
N PHE A 138 -21.09 -4.85 -8.91
CA PHE A 138 -21.03 -5.81 -7.82
C PHE A 138 -20.35 -5.13 -6.62
N PRO A 139 -21.11 -4.49 -5.71
CA PRO A 139 -20.55 -3.77 -4.58
C PRO A 139 -19.66 -4.68 -3.72
N PHE A 140 -18.39 -4.32 -3.55
CA PHE A 140 -17.39 -5.14 -2.85
C PHE A 140 -17.67 -5.42 -1.37
N PRO A 141 -18.39 -4.59 -0.61
CA PRO A 141 -18.85 -5.01 0.71
C PRO A 141 -19.78 -6.23 0.72
N LYS A 142 -20.40 -6.56 -0.44
CA LYS A 142 -21.37 -7.65 -0.58
C LYS A 142 -20.88 -8.79 -1.48
N HIS A 143 -19.78 -8.58 -2.21
CA HIS A 143 -19.27 -9.54 -3.19
C HIS A 143 -17.77 -9.70 -3.04
N ASP A 144 -17.31 -10.94 -3.07
CA ASP A 144 -15.89 -11.24 -3.21
C ASP A 144 -15.45 -11.19 -4.68
N LEU A 145 -14.16 -11.22 -4.91
CA LEU A 145 -13.58 -11.38 -6.23
C LEU A 145 -12.78 -12.68 -6.32
N SER A 146 -13.05 -13.46 -7.35
CA SER A 146 -12.16 -14.50 -7.82
C SER A 146 -11.15 -13.88 -8.76
N MET A 147 -9.87 -13.90 -8.37
CA MET A 147 -8.77 -13.27 -9.09
C MET A 147 -7.81 -14.34 -9.59
N THR A 148 -7.70 -14.47 -10.91
CA THR A 148 -6.75 -15.39 -11.54
C THR A 148 -5.57 -14.61 -12.09
N CYS A 149 -4.36 -14.94 -11.63
CA CYS A 149 -3.13 -14.35 -12.14
C CYS A 149 -2.79 -14.90 -13.52
N SER A 150 -2.66 -14.01 -14.51
CA SER A 150 -2.49 -14.37 -15.92
C SER A 150 -1.04 -14.35 -16.39
N ASP A 151 -0.14 -13.69 -15.65
CA ASP A 151 1.27 -13.53 -16.05
C ASP A 151 2.24 -13.73 -14.89
N GLY A 152 3.51 -14.03 -15.24
CA GLY A 152 4.58 -14.24 -14.26
C GLY A 152 5.07 -12.95 -13.58
N GLN A 153 4.59 -11.79 -13.99
CA GLN A 153 4.94 -10.49 -13.37
C GLN A 153 3.94 -10.05 -12.31
N TYR A 154 2.89 -10.84 -12.07
CA TYR A 154 1.85 -10.59 -11.07
C TYR A 154 1.07 -9.27 -11.23
N GLN A 155 1.01 -8.74 -12.46
CA GLN A 155 0.38 -7.47 -12.77
C GLN A 155 -0.94 -7.62 -13.53
N SER A 156 -1.16 -8.79 -14.13
CA SER A 156 -2.34 -9.07 -14.93
C SER A 156 -3.22 -10.10 -14.24
N PHE A 157 -4.43 -9.67 -13.88
CA PHE A 157 -5.44 -10.52 -13.25
C PHE A 157 -6.71 -10.52 -14.07
N THR A 158 -7.29 -11.68 -14.25
CA THR A 158 -8.70 -11.80 -14.61
C THR A 158 -9.51 -11.79 -13.34
N MET A 159 -10.54 -10.93 -13.27
CA MET A 159 -11.37 -10.75 -12.10
C MET A 159 -12.81 -11.13 -12.42
N VAL A 160 -13.38 -11.98 -11.59
CA VAL A 160 -14.78 -12.39 -11.67
C VAL A 160 -15.41 -12.16 -10.29
N SER A 161 -16.55 -11.49 -10.26
CA SER A 161 -17.28 -11.30 -9.02
C SER A 161 -17.87 -12.63 -8.54
N ASP A 162 -17.68 -12.91 -7.26
CA ASP A 162 -18.38 -13.99 -6.56
C ASP A 162 -19.67 -13.44 -5.95
N PRO A 163 -20.82 -14.13 -6.06
CA PRO A 163 -22.08 -13.65 -5.48
C PRO A 163 -22.10 -13.67 -3.95
N LYS A 164 -21.13 -14.31 -3.33
CA LYS A 164 -20.97 -14.37 -1.88
C LYS A 164 -19.86 -13.42 -1.43
N CYS A 165 -19.95 -12.96 -0.20
CA CYS A 165 -18.90 -12.23 0.47
C CYS A 165 -18.53 -12.96 1.77
N CYS A 166 -17.34 -13.54 1.81
CA CYS A 166 -16.83 -14.28 2.95
C CYS A 166 -16.74 -13.41 4.21
N LEU A 167 -16.35 -12.13 4.06
CA LEU A 167 -16.34 -11.19 5.18
C LEU A 167 -17.74 -11.00 5.76
N ARG A 168 -18.77 -10.83 4.92
CA ARG A 168 -20.16 -10.70 5.38
C ARG A 168 -20.68 -11.98 6.04
N MET A 169 -20.27 -13.14 5.54
CA MET A 169 -20.62 -14.41 6.20
C MET A 169 -20.15 -14.46 7.66
N TYR A 170 -19.04 -13.80 7.99
CA TYR A 170 -18.59 -13.63 9.37
C TYR A 170 -19.38 -12.54 10.11
N LEU A 171 -19.46 -11.34 9.54
CA LEU A 171 -20.04 -10.17 10.20
C LEU A 171 -21.54 -10.34 10.48
N ASP A 172 -22.28 -10.91 9.53
CA ASP A 172 -23.73 -11.09 9.61
C ASP A 172 -24.14 -12.43 10.27
N SER A 173 -23.15 -13.20 10.75
CA SER A 173 -23.41 -14.48 11.42
C SER A 173 -24.14 -14.26 12.75
N LYS A 174 -25.05 -15.17 13.08
CA LYS A 174 -25.65 -15.25 14.42
C LYS A 174 -24.68 -15.84 15.47
N ASN A 175 -23.56 -16.38 15.04
CA ASN A 175 -22.55 -16.96 15.92
C ASN A 175 -21.54 -15.89 16.34
N GLU A 176 -21.50 -15.55 17.62
CA GLU A 176 -20.61 -14.53 18.17
C GLU A 176 -19.12 -14.79 17.90
N VAL A 177 -18.71 -16.07 17.80
CA VAL A 177 -17.32 -16.42 17.48
C VAL A 177 -16.99 -15.97 16.05
N PHE A 178 -17.91 -16.17 15.12
CA PHE A 178 -17.76 -15.73 13.73
C PHE A 178 -17.76 -14.21 13.64
N GLN A 179 -18.66 -13.52 14.32
CA GLN A 179 -18.68 -12.05 14.38
C GLN A 179 -17.34 -11.49 14.90
N LYS A 180 -16.79 -12.11 15.96
CA LYS A 180 -15.46 -11.71 16.49
C LYS A 180 -14.36 -11.89 15.46
N VAL A 181 -14.38 -12.97 14.66
CA VAL A 181 -13.42 -13.16 13.56
C VAL A 181 -13.58 -12.05 12.52
N GLY A 182 -14.80 -11.77 12.07
CA GLY A 182 -15.07 -10.71 11.09
C GLY A 182 -14.61 -9.33 11.58
N SER A 183 -14.94 -8.97 12.81
CA SER A 183 -14.51 -7.70 13.43
C SER A 183 -12.99 -7.63 13.58
N SER A 184 -12.32 -8.74 13.90
CA SER A 184 -10.85 -8.80 13.98
C SER A 184 -10.21 -8.58 12.60
N ILE A 185 -10.78 -9.17 11.54
CA ILE A 185 -10.32 -8.96 10.16
C ILE A 185 -10.38 -7.48 9.79
N VAL A 186 -11.53 -6.82 10.06
CA VAL A 186 -11.70 -5.39 9.77
C VAL A 186 -10.72 -4.55 10.58
N ALA A 187 -10.56 -4.82 11.87
CA ALA A 187 -9.63 -4.07 12.72
C ALA A 187 -8.16 -4.23 12.30
N GLU A 188 -7.76 -5.43 11.88
CA GLU A 188 -6.42 -5.69 11.35
C GLU A 188 -6.22 -5.00 10.00
N ALA A 189 -7.21 -5.07 9.12
CA ALA A 189 -7.16 -4.42 7.82
C ALA A 189 -6.98 -2.89 7.92
N ARG A 190 -7.63 -2.25 8.89
CA ARG A 190 -7.43 -0.80 9.16
C ARG A 190 -5.99 -0.51 9.53
N LYS A 191 -5.40 -1.29 10.44
CA LYS A 191 -3.98 -1.14 10.84
C LYS A 191 -3.01 -1.35 9.67
N VAL A 192 -3.34 -2.27 8.74
CA VAL A 192 -2.55 -2.48 7.52
C VAL A 192 -2.73 -1.32 6.56
N PHE A 193 -3.96 -0.80 6.41
CA PHE A 193 -4.25 0.33 5.54
C PHE A 193 -3.59 1.62 6.01
N ASP A 194 -3.57 1.88 7.32
CA ASP A 194 -2.90 3.06 7.91
C ASP A 194 -1.40 3.10 7.57
N LYS A 195 -0.80 1.93 7.31
CA LYS A 195 0.61 1.79 6.95
C LYS A 195 0.85 1.58 5.45
N ILE A 196 -0.19 1.66 4.62
CA ILE A 196 -0.11 1.28 3.20
C ILE A 196 0.83 2.18 2.40
N GLY A 197 1.07 3.42 2.85
CA GLY A 197 2.04 4.33 2.26
C GLY A 197 3.43 3.71 2.09
N ARG A 198 3.88 2.93 3.08
CA ARG A 198 5.17 2.23 3.05
C ARG A 198 5.28 1.20 1.94
N GLU A 199 4.15 0.71 1.46
CA GLU A 199 4.09 -0.29 0.41
C GLU A 199 4.30 0.30 -0.99
N PHE A 200 4.15 1.61 -1.16
CA PHE A 200 4.44 2.25 -2.44
C PHE A 200 5.94 2.38 -2.67
N GLY A 201 6.72 2.67 -1.64
CA GLY A 201 8.16 2.89 -1.76
C GLY A 201 8.71 3.61 -0.53
N ARG A 202 9.87 4.24 -0.73
CA ARG A 202 10.52 5.10 0.26
C ARG A 202 10.33 6.56 -0.14
N GLU A 203 10.06 7.40 0.84
CA GLU A 203 10.24 8.84 0.69
C GLU A 203 11.74 9.11 0.79
N MET A 204 12.32 9.73 -0.21
CA MET A 204 13.74 10.04 -0.29
C MET A 204 13.90 11.48 -0.74
N THR A 205 14.84 12.19 -0.14
CA THR A 205 15.27 13.48 -0.65
C THR A 205 16.11 13.33 -1.92
N ILE A 206 16.31 14.41 -2.63
CA ILE A 206 17.19 14.42 -3.81
C ILE A 206 18.61 13.97 -3.42
N ASP A 207 19.10 14.43 -2.28
CA ASP A 207 20.44 14.09 -1.78
C ASP A 207 20.56 12.62 -1.39
N ASP A 208 19.53 12.03 -0.73
CA ASP A 208 19.49 10.61 -0.45
C ASP A 208 19.57 9.76 -1.73
N VAL A 209 18.93 10.23 -2.80
CA VAL A 209 18.96 9.53 -4.09
C VAL A 209 20.32 9.68 -4.77
N ARG A 210 20.95 10.86 -4.73
CA ARG A 210 22.30 11.07 -5.23
C ARG A 210 23.31 10.18 -4.52
N GLU A 211 23.24 10.14 -3.18
CA GLU A 211 24.08 9.24 -2.38
C GLU A 211 23.86 7.76 -2.75
N ALA A 212 22.61 7.34 -2.90
CA ALA A 212 22.28 5.96 -3.29
C ALA A 212 22.74 5.61 -4.72
N LEU A 213 22.91 6.62 -5.58
CA LEU A 213 23.49 6.47 -6.94
C LEU A 213 25.02 6.50 -6.94
N GLY A 214 25.66 6.82 -5.80
CA GLY A 214 27.11 6.98 -5.69
C GLY A 214 27.62 8.30 -6.29
N GLU A 215 26.73 9.29 -6.46
CA GLU A 215 27.13 10.65 -6.83
C GLU A 215 27.62 11.36 -5.56
N GLU A 216 28.80 12.04 -5.64
CA GLU A 216 29.27 12.85 -4.53
C GLU A 216 28.25 13.97 -4.26
N VAL A 217 27.60 13.92 -3.11
CA VAL A 217 26.77 15.01 -2.61
C VAL A 217 27.75 16.14 -2.28
N SER A 218 27.82 17.16 -3.14
CA SER A 218 28.56 18.37 -2.81
C SER A 218 27.88 18.97 -1.58
N SER A 219 28.47 18.72 -0.40
CA SER A 219 28.08 19.42 0.82
C SER A 219 28.00 20.90 0.49
N PRO A 220 26.94 21.63 0.88
CA PRO A 220 26.95 23.06 0.77
C PRO A 220 28.13 23.53 1.62
N THR A 221 29.25 23.82 0.94
CA THR A 221 30.37 24.49 1.56
C THR A 221 29.81 25.85 1.94
N SER A 222 29.43 26.02 3.19
CA SER A 222 29.31 27.32 3.82
C SER A 222 30.74 27.89 3.86
N SER A 223 31.25 28.25 2.69
CA SER A 223 32.37 29.16 2.61
C SER A 223 31.84 30.54 3.01
N VAL A 224 31.61 30.73 4.30
CA VAL A 224 31.78 32.06 4.87
C VAL A 224 33.26 32.32 4.65
N SER A 225 33.58 33.16 3.66
CA SER A 225 34.96 33.53 3.42
C SER A 225 35.50 34.16 4.69
N SER A 226 36.75 33.85 5.03
CA SER A 226 37.44 34.44 6.16
C SER A 226 37.35 35.97 6.16
N GLU A 227 37.20 36.58 4.99
CA GLU A 227 36.98 38.02 4.81
C GLU A 227 35.61 38.54 5.35
N GLN A 228 34.57 37.71 5.30
CA GLN A 228 33.26 38.06 5.87
C GLN A 228 33.22 37.88 7.39
N MET A 229 34.04 37.01 7.95
CA MET A 229 34.17 36.89 9.41
C MET A 229 35.00 38.02 10.01
N GLU A 230 36.05 38.51 9.33
CA GLU A 230 36.81 39.70 9.75
C GLU A 230 35.96 40.97 9.73
N SER A 231 35.12 41.15 8.69
CA SER A 231 34.22 42.31 8.61
C SER A 231 33.13 42.33 9.70
N MET A 232 32.71 41.19 10.22
CA MET A 232 31.75 41.10 11.32
C MET A 232 32.39 41.28 12.71
N LEU A 233 33.70 41.12 12.83
CA LEU A 233 34.42 41.35 14.08
C LEU A 233 34.80 42.83 14.27
N ASP A 234 35.02 43.60 13.19
CA ASP A 234 35.31 45.04 13.25
C ASP A 234 34.11 45.89 13.65
N ASP A 235 32.87 45.38 13.53
CA ASP A 235 31.64 46.05 13.96
C ASP A 235 31.30 45.83 15.44
N LEU A 236 32.13 45.12 16.20
CA LEU A 236 31.90 44.80 17.63
C LEU A 236 32.84 45.50 18.61
N GLU A 237 33.68 46.46 18.16
CA GLU A 237 34.43 47.36 19.07
C GLU A 237 33.64 48.63 19.36
N ILE A 238 32.81 48.59 20.42
CA ILE A 238 32.54 49.75 21.30
C ILE A 238 32.52 49.24 22.73
#